data_928908d9f1f07680fdaf01335e0b8607
#
_entry.id   928908d9f1f07680fdaf01335e0b8607
#
_cell.length_a   1.000
_cell.length_b   1.000
_cell.length_c   1.000
_cell.angle_alpha   90.00
_cell.angle_beta   90.00
_cell.angle_gamma   90.00
#
_symmetry.space_group_name_H-M   'P 1'
#
loop_
_entity.id
_entity.type
_entity.pdbx_description
1 polymer ?
#
loop_
_entity_poly.entity_id
_entity_poly.type
_entity_poly.pdbx_seq_one_letter_code
_entity_poly.pdbx_strand_id
1 'polypeptide(L)'
;MTRPTDTPPSEPVREVLPGLDLHRFPATGHPAEQDPRMARMLTAVERNFYEEVPSGAALDQVLELHGRDGRTYVGVYEADADPAEADPIGTYAGFTKPLQTGVNRQLDAFLISEVTVRSTHRRRGILRTMMEAELDRAVAQGLPIAALSASEATIYRRFGFGVATHRRVVEVDTAGEVSLAAASTGSIRMVDPKDLADLGPALYDRALAQTPGSVGRVAAYTVTETDSWRSKNEGKGTGLLAAVHHDDGGTPRGYVTYRFTGWDQKVPTVKVGVLVATTAASHRALWDHLVHLDLIRRVEWGFAPEDRLLENLLTDPRRVTTTRSEDQLWLRILDVPAAFAGRPYQRDGELVLAVTDPLGHAAGTWRLLVRDGTAAVVPLGESGPGGARPDLSLDVAELSGVYLGGVSAELLRQAGRLTEHRAGAAAELTALLAADRPVFCMTGF
;
A
#
# COMPACT_ATOMS: atom_id res chain seq x y z
N MET A 1 -13.06 39.66 -5.62
CA MET A 1 -14.28 39.07 -5.05
C MET A 1 -14.52 37.75 -5.75
N THR A 2 -13.89 36.70 -5.27
CA THR A 2 -14.09 35.30 -5.69
C THR A 2 -15.23 34.74 -4.83
N ARG A 3 -16.23 34.18 -5.50
CA ARG A 3 -17.36 33.49 -4.86
C ARG A 3 -16.89 32.34 -4.02
N PRO A 4 -17.52 32.01 -2.87
CA PRO A 4 -17.28 30.77 -2.14
C PRO A 4 -17.64 29.61 -3.07
N THR A 5 -16.73 28.65 -3.21
CA THR A 5 -17.00 27.39 -3.87
C THR A 5 -17.97 26.61 -3.01
N ASP A 6 -19.17 26.38 -3.55
CA ASP A 6 -20.17 25.49 -2.95
C ASP A 6 -19.53 24.14 -2.66
N THR A 7 -19.39 23.81 -1.39
CA THR A 7 -19.07 22.44 -0.95
C THR A 7 -20.20 21.55 -1.46
N PRO A 8 -19.93 20.50 -2.24
CA PRO A 8 -20.99 19.63 -2.71
C PRO A 8 -21.72 19.04 -1.49
N PRO A 9 -23.08 19.07 -1.49
CA PRO A 9 -23.84 18.52 -0.39
C PRO A 9 -23.47 17.05 -0.19
N SER A 10 -23.32 16.64 1.08
CA SER A 10 -23.21 15.24 1.44
C SER A 10 -24.41 14.51 0.84
N GLU A 11 -24.18 13.54 -0.07
CA GLU A 11 -25.26 12.68 -0.51
C GLU A 11 -25.72 11.83 0.68
N PRO A 12 -26.96 12.02 1.20
CA PRO A 12 -27.51 11.10 2.15
C PRO A 12 -27.76 9.78 1.42
N VAL A 13 -27.02 8.75 1.76
CA VAL A 13 -27.30 7.42 1.27
C VAL A 13 -28.35 6.80 2.19
N ARG A 14 -29.42 6.32 1.58
CA ARG A 14 -30.57 5.57 2.11
C ARG A 14 -30.21 4.66 3.27
N GLU A 15 -31.18 4.38 4.13
CA GLU A 15 -31.13 3.29 5.10
C GLU A 15 -30.45 2.06 4.50
N VAL A 16 -29.20 1.81 4.91
CA VAL A 16 -28.37 0.71 4.37
C VAL A 16 -28.59 -0.58 5.17
N LEU A 17 -28.99 -0.43 6.43
CA LEU A 17 -29.36 -1.49 7.36
C LEU A 17 -30.46 -0.94 8.27
N PRO A 18 -31.38 -1.79 8.79
CA PRO A 18 -32.47 -1.33 9.65
C PRO A 18 -31.95 -0.45 10.79
N GLY A 19 -32.41 0.81 10.83
CA GLY A 19 -32.03 1.80 11.83
C GLY A 19 -30.62 2.37 11.71
N LEU A 20 -29.94 2.22 10.54
CA LEU A 20 -28.60 2.76 10.29
C LEU A 20 -28.52 3.47 8.95
N ASP A 21 -27.94 4.65 8.93
CA ASP A 21 -27.68 5.46 7.76
C ASP A 21 -26.19 5.54 7.44
N LEU A 22 -25.85 5.57 6.14
CA LEU A 22 -24.50 5.74 5.64
C LEU A 22 -24.35 7.13 5.03
N HIS A 23 -23.34 7.86 5.46
CA HIS A 23 -23.01 9.19 4.97
C HIS A 23 -21.62 9.24 4.36
N ARG A 24 -21.48 9.91 3.20
CA ARG A 24 -20.21 10.19 2.52
C ARG A 24 -19.90 11.67 2.56
N PHE A 25 -18.65 12.01 2.79
CA PHE A 25 -18.17 13.38 2.71
C PHE A 25 -16.67 13.42 2.37
N PRO A 26 -16.22 14.39 1.56
CA PRO A 26 -14.82 14.52 1.20
C PRO A 26 -14.02 15.07 2.39
N ALA A 27 -12.76 14.67 2.48
CA ALA A 27 -11.80 15.35 3.34
C ALA A 27 -11.53 16.76 2.78
N THR A 28 -11.73 17.78 3.61
CA THR A 28 -11.37 19.16 3.24
C THR A 28 -9.89 19.40 3.55
N GLY A 29 -9.14 20.03 2.63
CA GLY A 29 -7.70 20.31 2.79
C GLY A 29 -7.36 21.49 3.70
N HIS A 30 -8.35 22.18 4.29
CA HIS A 30 -8.16 23.40 5.07
C HIS A 30 -8.71 23.28 6.51
N PRO A 31 -7.88 23.54 7.54
CA PRO A 31 -8.33 23.53 8.94
C PRO A 31 -9.50 24.48 9.22
N ALA A 32 -9.52 25.65 8.58
CA ALA A 32 -10.57 26.66 8.75
C ALA A 32 -11.92 26.30 8.10
N GLU A 33 -11.94 25.30 7.24
CA GLU A 33 -13.14 24.79 6.56
C GLU A 33 -13.49 23.38 7.05
N GLN A 34 -13.06 23.00 8.25
CA GLN A 34 -13.25 21.66 8.79
C GLN A 34 -14.73 21.32 8.91
N ASP A 35 -15.09 20.26 8.23
CA ASP A 35 -16.34 19.58 8.49
C ASP A 35 -16.24 18.89 9.87
N PRO A 36 -17.10 19.22 10.87
CA PRO A 36 -17.03 18.64 12.20
C PRO A 36 -17.12 17.10 12.18
N ARG A 37 -17.70 16.51 11.13
CA ARG A 37 -17.75 15.06 10.90
C ARG A 37 -16.36 14.45 10.77
N MET A 38 -15.39 15.15 10.15
CA MET A 38 -14.02 14.64 9.98
C MET A 38 -13.31 14.41 11.30
N ALA A 39 -13.39 15.37 12.23
CA ALA A 39 -12.79 15.24 13.55
C ALA A 39 -13.38 14.06 14.34
N ARG A 40 -14.71 13.86 14.23
CA ARG A 40 -15.41 12.73 14.85
C ARG A 40 -15.03 11.38 14.19
N MET A 41 -14.88 11.37 12.85
CA MET A 41 -14.39 10.18 12.13
C MET A 41 -13.02 9.76 12.63
N LEU A 42 -12.04 10.66 12.68
CA LEU A 42 -10.70 10.36 13.20
C LEU A 42 -10.74 9.91 14.66
N THR A 43 -11.53 10.60 15.50
CA THR A 43 -11.72 10.18 16.90
C THR A 43 -12.23 8.75 16.99
N ALA A 44 -13.20 8.36 16.16
CA ALA A 44 -13.75 7.01 16.14
C ALA A 44 -12.75 5.98 15.62
N VAL A 45 -11.98 6.34 14.58
CA VAL A 45 -10.90 5.49 14.03
C VAL A 45 -9.87 5.18 15.10
N GLU A 46 -9.26 6.21 15.70
CA GLU A 46 -8.19 6.04 16.70
C GLU A 46 -8.67 5.25 17.94
N ARG A 47 -9.87 5.56 18.44
CA ARG A 47 -10.45 4.79 19.56
C ARG A 47 -10.65 3.32 19.23
N ASN A 48 -11.06 2.98 17.99
CA ASN A 48 -11.28 1.60 17.59
C ASN A 48 -9.97 0.84 17.30
N PHE A 49 -8.88 1.56 16.98
CA PHE A 49 -7.53 1.00 16.89
C PHE A 49 -6.76 1.04 18.21
N TYR A 50 -7.36 1.61 19.27
CA TYR A 50 -6.72 1.78 20.59
C TYR A 50 -5.50 2.71 20.55
N GLU A 51 -5.50 3.67 19.63
CA GLU A 51 -4.44 4.66 19.46
C GLU A 51 -4.80 5.98 20.15
N GLU A 52 -3.82 6.88 20.31
CA GLU A 52 -4.02 8.20 20.91
C GLU A 52 -4.76 9.10 19.93
N VAL A 53 -5.91 9.64 20.36
CA VAL A 53 -6.71 10.57 19.56
C VAL A 53 -5.96 11.91 19.40
N PRO A 54 -5.63 12.33 18.16
CA PRO A 54 -4.99 13.62 17.93
C PRO A 54 -5.92 14.77 18.35
N SER A 55 -5.34 15.87 18.80
CA SER A 55 -6.09 17.05 19.23
C SER A 55 -5.36 18.35 18.87
N GLY A 56 -6.09 19.46 18.76
CA GLY A 56 -5.52 20.76 18.42
C GLY A 56 -4.74 20.73 17.11
N ALA A 57 -3.53 21.30 17.09
CA ALA A 57 -2.71 21.42 15.89
C ALA A 57 -2.33 20.05 15.25
N ALA A 58 -2.25 18.98 16.05
CA ALA A 58 -2.01 17.64 15.53
C ALA A 58 -3.23 17.11 14.74
N LEU A 59 -4.43 17.31 15.26
CA LEU A 59 -5.66 16.97 14.54
C LEU A 59 -5.78 17.77 13.25
N ASP A 60 -5.56 19.08 13.29
CA ASP A 60 -5.61 19.94 12.11
C ASP A 60 -4.64 19.46 11.03
N GLN A 61 -3.43 19.04 11.43
CA GLN A 61 -2.43 18.54 10.49
C GLN A 61 -2.87 17.22 9.84
N VAL A 62 -3.45 16.28 10.61
CA VAL A 62 -3.94 15.00 10.04
C VAL A 62 -5.07 15.29 9.04
N LEU A 63 -6.01 16.16 9.37
CA LEU A 63 -7.11 16.54 8.48
C LEU A 63 -6.60 17.19 7.19
N GLU A 64 -5.62 18.08 7.30
CA GLU A 64 -4.95 18.70 6.14
C GLU A 64 -4.30 17.64 5.23
N LEU A 65 -3.58 16.66 5.81
CA LEU A 65 -2.92 15.59 5.06
C LEU A 65 -3.95 14.68 4.36
N HIS A 66 -5.06 14.35 5.01
CA HIS A 66 -6.13 13.55 4.40
C HIS A 66 -6.82 14.31 3.26
N GLY A 67 -6.99 15.63 3.40
CA GLY A 67 -7.47 16.49 2.30
C GLY A 67 -6.52 16.49 1.10
N ARG A 68 -5.20 16.55 1.33
CA ARG A 68 -4.18 16.44 0.26
C ARG A 68 -4.22 15.10 -0.47
N ASP A 69 -4.56 14.02 0.23
CA ASP A 69 -4.73 12.70 -0.38
C ASP A 69 -6.05 12.56 -1.15
N GLY A 70 -6.97 13.52 -1.02
CA GLY A 70 -8.30 13.49 -1.64
C GLY A 70 -9.18 12.39 -1.05
N ARG A 71 -9.04 12.09 0.26
CA ARG A 71 -9.83 11.06 0.92
C ARG A 71 -11.31 11.39 0.92
N THR A 72 -12.14 10.38 0.73
CA THR A 72 -13.58 10.41 0.98
C THR A 72 -13.85 9.53 2.18
N TYR A 73 -14.47 10.10 3.20
CA TYR A 73 -14.92 9.37 4.37
C TYR A 73 -16.30 8.78 4.17
N VAL A 74 -16.51 7.63 4.77
CA VAL A 74 -17.82 6.98 4.89
C VAL A 74 -18.06 6.67 6.36
N GLY A 75 -19.09 7.27 6.92
CA GLY A 75 -19.54 7.02 8.30
C GLY A 75 -20.89 6.33 8.31
N VAL A 76 -21.06 5.33 9.16
CA VAL A 76 -22.36 4.72 9.47
C VAL A 76 -22.81 5.23 10.82
N TYR A 77 -24.05 5.68 10.92
CA TYR A 77 -24.66 6.31 12.09
C TYR A 77 -25.99 5.64 12.43
N GLU A 78 -26.49 5.81 13.68
CA GLU A 78 -27.89 5.50 13.99
C GLU A 78 -28.81 6.35 13.09
N ALA A 79 -29.92 5.78 12.66
CA ALA A 79 -30.94 6.55 11.94
C ALA A 79 -31.38 7.76 12.83
N ASP A 80 -31.64 8.89 12.18
CA ASP A 80 -31.99 10.17 12.82
C ASP A 80 -30.84 10.84 13.62
N ALA A 81 -29.64 10.27 13.68
CA ALA A 81 -28.49 10.94 14.28
C ALA A 81 -27.91 12.01 13.33
N ASP A 82 -27.62 13.19 13.85
CA ASP A 82 -26.87 14.20 13.10
C ASP A 82 -25.39 13.81 13.05
N PRO A 83 -24.83 13.49 11.85
CA PRO A 83 -23.41 13.15 11.72
C PRO A 83 -22.44 14.24 12.18
N ALA A 84 -22.89 15.51 12.26
CA ALA A 84 -22.08 16.59 12.78
C ALA A 84 -21.95 16.55 14.32
N GLU A 85 -22.87 15.87 15.01
CA GLU A 85 -22.92 15.81 16.48
C GLU A 85 -22.65 14.39 17.01
N ALA A 86 -22.91 13.35 16.22
CA ALA A 86 -22.77 11.95 16.60
C ALA A 86 -21.42 11.35 16.18
N ASP A 87 -20.89 10.44 17.00
CA ASP A 87 -19.74 9.63 16.62
C ASP A 87 -20.19 8.48 15.70
N PRO A 88 -19.51 8.19 14.58
CA PRO A 88 -19.86 7.08 13.69
C PRO A 88 -19.71 5.72 14.38
N ILE A 89 -20.61 4.81 14.03
CA ILE A 89 -20.60 3.41 14.44
C ILE A 89 -19.61 2.60 13.58
N GLY A 90 -19.57 2.92 12.29
CA GLY A 90 -18.64 2.36 11.33
C GLY A 90 -17.90 3.49 10.62
N THR A 91 -16.62 3.27 10.32
CA THR A 91 -15.75 4.21 9.61
C THR A 91 -15.10 3.54 8.43
N TYR A 92 -14.83 4.33 7.40
CA TYR A 92 -14.13 3.91 6.19
C TYR A 92 -13.57 5.15 5.49
N ALA A 93 -12.38 5.06 4.91
CA ALA A 93 -11.85 6.08 4.04
C ALA A 93 -11.40 5.47 2.72
N GLY A 94 -11.74 6.12 1.61
CA GLY A 94 -11.34 5.71 0.26
C GLY A 94 -10.72 6.88 -0.50
N PHE A 95 -9.70 6.60 -1.31
CA PHE A 95 -9.03 7.60 -2.14
C PHE A 95 -8.31 6.92 -3.32
N THR A 96 -7.98 7.69 -4.35
CA THR A 96 -7.32 7.15 -5.55
C THR A 96 -5.84 7.52 -5.56
N LYS A 97 -4.99 6.54 -5.84
CA LYS A 97 -3.55 6.73 -6.08
C LYS A 97 -3.10 5.84 -7.23
N PRO A 98 -2.01 6.21 -7.94
CA PRO A 98 -1.40 5.32 -8.91
C PRO A 98 -0.82 4.07 -8.21
N LEU A 99 -1.07 2.89 -8.78
CA LEU A 99 -0.42 1.63 -8.46
C LEU A 99 0.56 1.28 -9.59
N GLN A 100 1.81 1.09 -9.25
CA GLN A 100 2.84 0.67 -10.20
C GLN A 100 2.69 -0.83 -10.52
N THR A 101 2.35 -1.17 -11.76
CA THR A 101 2.10 -2.54 -12.20
C THR A 101 3.30 -3.20 -12.90
N GLY A 102 4.30 -2.41 -13.24
CA GLY A 102 5.57 -2.79 -13.86
C GLY A 102 6.47 -1.55 -13.98
N VAL A 103 7.69 -1.69 -14.45
CA VAL A 103 8.59 -0.53 -14.63
C VAL A 103 7.97 0.49 -15.58
N ASN A 104 7.81 1.73 -15.12
CA ASN A 104 7.16 2.83 -15.85
C ASN A 104 5.73 2.52 -16.35
N ARG A 105 5.02 1.64 -15.66
CA ARG A 105 3.65 1.25 -15.99
C ARG A 105 2.79 1.32 -14.73
N GLN A 106 1.73 2.10 -14.78
CA GLN A 106 0.82 2.29 -13.65
C GLN A 106 -0.64 2.32 -14.11
N LEU A 107 -1.52 2.08 -13.17
CA LEU A 107 -2.95 2.34 -13.28
C LEU A 107 -3.47 2.97 -11.97
N ASP A 108 -4.61 3.62 -12.03
CA ASP A 108 -5.25 4.15 -10.84
C ASP A 108 -5.87 3.02 -10.03
N ALA A 109 -5.59 3.00 -8.73
CA ALA A 109 -6.16 2.07 -7.77
C ALA A 109 -6.98 2.80 -6.71
N PHE A 110 -8.08 2.20 -6.29
CA PHE A 110 -8.88 2.67 -5.17
C PHE A 110 -8.26 2.16 -3.87
N LEU A 111 -7.66 3.05 -3.10
CA LEU A 111 -7.05 2.73 -1.82
C LEU A 111 -8.08 2.84 -0.70
N ILE A 112 -8.06 1.85 0.21
CA ILE A 112 -8.99 1.73 1.32
C ILE A 112 -8.22 1.78 2.64
N SER A 113 -8.65 2.64 3.55
CA SER A 113 -8.03 2.84 4.86
C SER A 113 -9.10 3.12 5.93
N GLU A 114 -8.70 3.16 7.20
CA GLU A 114 -9.52 3.60 8.34
C GLU A 114 -10.83 2.82 8.50
N VAL A 115 -10.81 1.54 8.16
CA VAL A 115 -11.99 0.68 8.22
C VAL A 115 -12.16 0.15 9.63
N THR A 116 -13.18 0.66 10.35
CA THR A 116 -13.52 0.18 11.69
C THR A 116 -15.01 -0.03 11.88
N VAL A 117 -15.38 -0.85 12.86
CA VAL A 117 -16.75 -0.97 13.36
C VAL A 117 -16.70 -1.02 14.88
N ARG A 118 -17.45 -0.12 15.53
CA ARG A 118 -17.56 -0.04 16.99
C ARG A 118 -17.84 -1.42 17.57
N SER A 119 -17.13 -1.82 18.61
CA SER A 119 -17.17 -3.18 19.18
C SER A 119 -18.58 -3.64 19.56
N THR A 120 -19.45 -2.72 20.03
CA THR A 120 -20.85 -2.98 20.40
C THR A 120 -21.78 -3.23 19.21
N HIS A 121 -21.32 -2.95 17.98
CA HIS A 121 -22.11 -3.05 16.74
C HIS A 121 -21.55 -4.05 15.73
N ARG A 122 -20.56 -4.83 16.13
CA ARG A 122 -19.97 -5.90 15.29
C ARG A 122 -21.01 -6.98 14.95
N ARG A 123 -20.77 -7.70 13.84
CA ARG A 123 -21.61 -8.81 13.33
C ARG A 123 -23.03 -8.42 12.89
N ARG A 124 -23.27 -7.13 12.65
CA ARG A 124 -24.54 -6.60 12.15
C ARG A 124 -24.52 -6.31 10.63
N GLY A 125 -23.48 -6.71 9.90
CA GLY A 125 -23.35 -6.47 8.45
C GLY A 125 -22.72 -5.12 8.06
N ILE A 126 -22.45 -4.21 9.01
CA ILE A 126 -21.99 -2.82 8.77
C ILE A 126 -20.76 -2.78 7.87
N LEU A 127 -19.70 -3.54 8.20
CA LEU A 127 -18.50 -3.62 7.38
C LEU A 127 -18.80 -4.10 5.95
N ARG A 128 -19.65 -5.12 5.82
CA ARG A 128 -20.03 -5.64 4.49
C ARG A 128 -20.70 -4.56 3.67
N THR A 129 -21.66 -3.86 4.24
CA THR A 129 -22.40 -2.80 3.54
C THR A 129 -21.49 -1.67 3.09
N MET A 130 -20.58 -1.19 3.95
CA MET A 130 -19.61 -0.16 3.57
C MET A 130 -18.70 -0.64 2.43
N MET A 131 -18.16 -1.86 2.56
CA MET A 131 -17.22 -2.42 1.59
C MET A 131 -17.88 -2.63 0.23
N GLU A 132 -19.06 -3.25 0.17
CA GLU A 132 -19.81 -3.49 -1.06
C GLU A 132 -20.16 -2.14 -1.74
N ALA A 133 -20.72 -1.19 -0.99
CA ALA A 133 -21.10 0.12 -1.53
C ALA A 133 -19.92 0.92 -2.11
N GLU A 134 -18.74 0.84 -1.48
CA GLU A 134 -17.58 1.59 -1.93
C GLU A 134 -16.82 0.87 -3.08
N LEU A 135 -16.83 -0.46 -3.12
CA LEU A 135 -16.30 -1.21 -4.27
C LEU A 135 -17.20 -1.01 -5.51
N ASP A 136 -18.53 -1.03 -5.37
CA ASP A 136 -19.45 -0.72 -6.46
C ASP A 136 -19.23 0.71 -6.99
N ARG A 137 -18.98 1.65 -6.09
CA ARG A 137 -18.64 3.03 -6.48
C ARG A 137 -17.31 3.11 -7.22
N ALA A 138 -16.29 2.38 -6.79
CA ALA A 138 -14.99 2.31 -7.48
C ALA A 138 -15.16 1.74 -8.90
N VAL A 139 -15.97 0.70 -9.07
CA VAL A 139 -16.34 0.14 -10.39
C VAL A 139 -17.05 1.20 -11.25
N ALA A 140 -18.04 1.90 -10.68
CA ALA A 140 -18.76 2.97 -11.41
C ALA A 140 -17.86 4.14 -11.83
N GLN A 141 -16.75 4.36 -11.11
CA GLN A 141 -15.72 5.34 -11.46
C GLN A 141 -14.69 4.81 -12.48
N GLY A 142 -14.81 3.56 -12.90
CA GLY A 142 -13.89 2.94 -13.85
C GLY A 142 -12.53 2.55 -13.25
N LEU A 143 -12.42 2.43 -11.91
CA LEU A 143 -11.19 2.01 -11.26
C LEU A 143 -11.06 0.48 -11.35
N PRO A 144 -9.98 -0.04 -11.98
CA PRO A 144 -9.87 -1.47 -12.25
C PRO A 144 -9.43 -2.30 -11.05
N ILE A 145 -8.87 -1.68 -10.02
CA ILE A 145 -8.30 -2.35 -8.86
C ILE A 145 -8.57 -1.54 -7.59
N ALA A 146 -8.93 -2.23 -6.51
CA ALA A 146 -8.86 -1.70 -5.15
C ALA A 146 -7.66 -2.29 -4.40
N ALA A 147 -7.15 -1.55 -3.41
CA ALA A 147 -6.00 -1.94 -2.61
C ALA A 147 -6.17 -1.54 -1.14
N LEU A 148 -5.59 -2.32 -0.23
CA LEU A 148 -5.54 -2.00 1.20
C LEU A 148 -4.33 -2.66 1.87
N SER A 149 -4.01 -2.19 3.09
CA SER A 149 -3.15 -2.89 4.04
C SER A 149 -4.04 -3.53 5.11
N ALA A 150 -3.96 -4.85 5.27
CA ALA A 150 -4.87 -5.57 6.16
C ALA A 150 -4.41 -5.52 7.62
N SER A 151 -5.26 -5.06 8.53
CA SER A 151 -5.07 -5.25 9.98
C SER A 151 -5.44 -6.67 10.44
N GLU A 152 -6.42 -7.30 9.77
CA GLU A 152 -6.87 -8.67 10.01
C GLU A 152 -7.10 -9.40 8.68
N ALA A 153 -6.21 -10.33 8.33
CA ALA A 153 -6.17 -11.03 7.04
C ALA A 153 -7.49 -11.75 6.68
N THR A 154 -8.19 -12.34 7.67
CA THR A 154 -9.41 -13.13 7.45
C THR A 154 -10.62 -12.29 7.04
N ILE A 155 -10.59 -10.99 7.29
CA ILE A 155 -11.71 -10.08 7.00
C ILE A 155 -11.81 -9.80 5.51
N TYR A 156 -10.71 -9.43 4.87
CA TYR A 156 -10.73 -8.84 3.53
C TYR A 156 -10.81 -9.87 2.41
N ARG A 157 -10.34 -11.10 2.65
CA ARG A 157 -10.44 -12.19 1.67
C ARG A 157 -11.89 -12.47 1.24
N ARG A 158 -12.86 -12.36 2.14
CA ARG A 158 -14.30 -12.56 1.82
C ARG A 158 -14.86 -11.54 0.82
N PHE A 159 -14.15 -10.42 0.65
CA PHE A 159 -14.47 -9.39 -0.34
C PHE A 159 -13.60 -9.51 -1.60
N GLY A 160 -12.88 -10.61 -1.76
CA GLY A 160 -12.05 -10.89 -2.92
C GLY A 160 -10.67 -10.22 -2.92
N PHE A 161 -10.19 -9.73 -1.77
CA PHE A 161 -8.83 -9.25 -1.64
C PHE A 161 -7.85 -10.42 -1.46
N GLY A 162 -6.73 -10.36 -2.19
CA GLY A 162 -5.61 -11.29 -2.09
C GLY A 162 -4.29 -10.58 -1.80
N VAL A 163 -3.41 -11.23 -1.05
CA VAL A 163 -2.06 -10.71 -0.75
C VAL A 163 -1.25 -10.63 -2.03
N ALA A 164 -0.80 -9.45 -2.41
CA ALA A 164 -0.02 -9.21 -3.63
C ALA A 164 1.45 -8.88 -3.35
N THR A 165 1.75 -8.26 -2.19
CA THR A 165 3.13 -8.00 -1.76
C THR A 165 3.33 -8.39 -0.30
N HIS A 166 4.58 -8.69 0.02
CA HIS A 166 5.05 -8.95 1.38
C HIS A 166 6.20 -8.02 1.72
N ARG A 167 6.44 -7.86 3.02
CA ARG A 167 7.61 -7.16 3.56
C ARG A 167 8.29 -8.00 4.63
N ARG A 168 9.56 -7.71 4.87
CA ARG A 168 10.32 -8.28 5.99
C ARG A 168 10.67 -7.19 6.99
N VAL A 169 10.73 -7.57 8.25
CA VAL A 169 11.43 -6.82 9.28
C VAL A 169 12.78 -7.48 9.45
N VAL A 170 13.84 -6.72 9.23
CA VAL A 170 15.20 -7.23 9.27
C VAL A 170 16.04 -6.50 10.31
N GLU A 171 16.98 -7.23 10.91
CA GLU A 171 18.05 -6.72 11.75
C GLU A 171 19.38 -7.00 11.07
N VAL A 172 20.24 -5.98 10.99
CA VAL A 172 21.61 -6.10 10.50
C VAL A 172 22.56 -5.98 11.68
N ASP A 173 23.36 -7.00 11.93
CA ASP A 173 24.43 -6.97 12.91
C ASP A 173 25.62 -6.16 12.35
N THR A 174 25.90 -5.00 12.97
CA THR A 174 26.99 -4.11 12.61
C THR A 174 28.13 -4.15 13.63
N ALA A 175 28.15 -5.13 14.53
CA ALA A 175 29.24 -5.30 15.45
C ALA A 175 30.52 -5.78 14.75
N GLY A 176 31.66 -5.13 15.06
CA GLY A 176 32.93 -5.43 14.43
C GLY A 176 33.05 -4.89 13.00
N GLU A 177 33.93 -5.48 12.22
CA GLU A 177 34.13 -5.06 10.82
C GLU A 177 33.00 -5.58 9.92
N VAL A 178 32.35 -4.69 9.20
CA VAL A 178 31.34 -4.99 8.19
C VAL A 178 31.87 -4.49 6.85
N SER A 179 31.70 -5.27 5.81
CA SER A 179 32.10 -4.87 4.46
C SER A 179 31.03 -5.22 3.44
N LEU A 180 30.93 -4.39 2.41
CA LEU A 180 30.06 -4.64 1.27
C LEU A 180 30.77 -5.48 0.23
N ALA A 181 30.02 -6.31 -0.50
CA ALA A 181 30.54 -7.14 -1.59
C ALA A 181 31.09 -6.30 -2.76
N ALA A 182 30.66 -5.07 -2.90
CA ALA A 182 31.18 -4.12 -3.87
C ALA A 182 31.26 -2.72 -3.27
N ALA A 183 32.25 -1.95 -3.66
CA ALA A 183 32.42 -0.57 -3.21
C ALA A 183 31.20 0.29 -3.56
N SER A 184 30.86 1.21 -2.68
CA SER A 184 29.91 2.27 -2.96
C SER A 184 30.54 3.37 -3.81
N THR A 185 29.72 4.10 -4.55
CA THR A 185 30.13 5.22 -5.41
C THR A 185 29.37 6.48 -5.01
N GLY A 186 29.86 7.63 -5.44
CA GLY A 186 29.25 8.91 -5.07
C GLY A 186 29.59 9.37 -3.66
N SER A 187 28.73 10.16 -3.06
CA SER A 187 28.92 10.71 -1.71
C SER A 187 27.64 10.71 -0.90
N ILE A 188 27.78 10.52 0.41
CA ILE A 188 26.66 10.67 1.36
C ILE A 188 26.81 12.04 2.06
N ARG A 189 25.68 12.76 2.15
CA ARG A 189 25.60 14.03 2.89
C ARG A 189 24.52 13.92 3.95
N MET A 190 24.88 14.24 5.19
CA MET A 190 23.87 14.47 6.23
C MET A 190 23.15 15.78 5.93
N VAL A 191 21.84 15.77 6.05
CA VAL A 191 20.97 16.93 5.81
C VAL A 191 20.01 17.12 6.99
N ASP A 192 19.47 18.33 7.14
CA ASP A 192 18.30 18.50 8.03
C ASP A 192 17.13 17.71 7.44
N PRO A 193 16.41 16.87 8.22
CA PRO A 193 15.23 16.19 7.73
C PRO A 193 14.23 17.11 6.99
N LYS A 194 14.15 18.38 7.36
CA LYS A 194 13.29 19.38 6.71
C LYS A 194 13.62 19.60 5.23
N ASP A 195 14.89 19.42 4.84
CA ASP A 195 15.34 19.56 3.46
C ASP A 195 14.73 18.46 2.54
N LEU A 196 14.24 17.36 3.13
CA LEU A 196 13.54 16.31 2.39
C LEU A 196 12.15 16.76 1.90
N ALA A 197 11.61 17.88 2.41
CA ALA A 197 10.36 18.43 1.89
C ALA A 197 10.45 18.72 0.38
N ASP A 198 11.60 19.22 -0.07
CA ASP A 198 11.84 19.56 -1.49
C ASP A 198 12.39 18.38 -2.29
N LEU A 199 13.27 17.57 -1.70
CA LEU A 199 13.97 16.47 -2.39
C LEU A 199 13.17 15.17 -2.42
N GLY A 200 12.50 14.85 -1.31
CA GLY A 200 11.87 13.55 -1.06
C GLY A 200 10.82 13.17 -2.10
N PRO A 201 9.85 14.03 -2.44
CA PRO A 201 8.80 13.70 -3.40
C PRO A 201 9.34 13.27 -4.77
N ALA A 202 10.25 14.05 -5.36
CA ALA A 202 10.82 13.74 -6.67
C ALA A 202 11.70 12.48 -6.68
N LEU A 203 12.38 12.17 -5.57
CA LEU A 203 13.14 10.93 -5.41
C LEU A 203 12.19 9.74 -5.26
N TYR A 204 11.13 9.90 -4.48
CA TYR A 204 10.12 8.86 -4.32
C TYR A 204 9.43 8.53 -5.65
N ASP A 205 8.97 9.52 -6.41
CA ASP A 205 8.29 9.32 -7.69
C ASP A 205 9.18 8.57 -8.69
N ARG A 206 10.49 8.89 -8.72
CA ARG A 206 11.46 8.14 -9.54
C ARG A 206 11.66 6.71 -9.09
N ALA A 207 11.68 6.47 -7.78
CA ALA A 207 11.77 5.12 -7.22
C ALA A 207 10.47 4.34 -7.44
N LEU A 208 9.32 4.99 -7.25
CA LEU A 208 7.98 4.45 -7.53
C LEU A 208 7.91 3.89 -8.95
N ALA A 209 8.30 4.69 -9.95
CA ALA A 209 8.27 4.28 -11.36
C ALA A 209 9.09 3.01 -11.67
N GLN A 210 10.01 2.63 -10.78
CA GLN A 210 10.90 1.48 -10.91
C GLN A 210 10.51 0.29 -10.02
N THR A 211 9.46 0.43 -9.17
CA THR A 211 9.12 -0.57 -8.14
C THR A 211 7.68 -1.07 -8.31
N PRO A 212 7.48 -2.18 -9.06
CA PRO A 212 6.16 -2.79 -9.20
C PRO A 212 5.56 -3.13 -7.84
N GLY A 213 4.27 -2.89 -7.66
CA GLY A 213 3.55 -3.10 -6.41
C GLY A 213 3.53 -1.90 -5.46
N SER A 214 4.30 -0.83 -5.76
CA SER A 214 4.22 0.40 -4.97
C SER A 214 3.07 1.29 -5.40
N VAL A 215 2.49 2.02 -4.44
CA VAL A 215 1.43 2.99 -4.67
C VAL A 215 1.95 4.41 -4.53
N GLY A 216 1.25 5.36 -5.13
CA GLY A 216 1.54 6.78 -4.98
C GLY A 216 1.60 7.17 -3.50
N ARG A 217 2.56 8.02 -3.17
CA ARG A 217 2.85 8.36 -1.78
C ARG A 217 1.69 9.09 -1.11
N VAL A 218 1.35 8.66 0.09
CA VAL A 218 0.37 9.38 0.91
C VAL A 218 1.02 10.59 1.59
N ALA A 219 0.23 11.65 1.79
CA ALA A 219 0.71 12.93 2.27
C ALA A 219 1.37 12.87 3.67
N ALA A 220 0.99 11.90 4.51
CA ALA A 220 1.57 11.69 5.83
C ALA A 220 3.10 11.47 5.81
N TYR A 221 3.65 10.93 4.72
CA TYR A 221 5.10 10.75 4.61
C TYR A 221 5.86 12.07 4.57
N THR A 222 5.28 13.16 4.04
CA THR A 222 5.94 14.47 4.00
C THR A 222 6.28 14.97 5.40
N VAL A 223 5.40 14.74 6.38
CA VAL A 223 5.65 15.14 7.78
C VAL A 223 6.48 14.11 8.55
N THR A 224 6.34 12.82 8.21
CA THR A 224 7.12 11.75 8.84
C THR A 224 8.62 11.87 8.51
N GLU A 225 8.94 12.17 7.26
CA GLU A 225 10.32 12.30 6.77
C GLU A 225 11.01 13.57 7.20
N THR A 226 10.24 14.63 7.36
CA THR A 226 10.74 15.96 7.74
C THR A 226 10.71 16.21 9.25
N ASP A 227 10.26 15.21 10.03
CA ASP A 227 10.08 15.33 11.49
C ASP A 227 9.19 16.52 11.90
N SER A 228 8.20 16.83 11.07
CA SER A 228 7.35 18.03 11.19
C SER A 228 5.94 17.73 11.71
N TRP A 229 5.74 16.60 12.40
CA TRP A 229 4.49 16.32 13.09
C TRP A 229 4.23 17.37 14.18
N ARG A 230 3.06 17.98 14.13
CA ARG A 230 2.56 18.93 15.16
C ARG A 230 2.05 18.12 16.36
N SER A 231 2.96 17.70 17.23
CA SER A 231 2.59 16.98 18.46
C SER A 231 2.58 17.92 19.66
N LYS A 232 2.01 17.47 20.80
CA LYS A 232 2.07 18.17 22.10
C LYS A 232 3.50 18.44 22.61
N ASN A 233 4.51 17.81 21.97
CA ASN A 233 5.93 17.97 22.27
C ASN A 233 6.62 18.94 21.29
N GLU A 234 5.93 19.99 20.87
CA GLU A 234 6.51 21.03 20.03
C GLU A 234 7.85 21.54 20.60
N GLY A 235 8.91 21.41 19.82
CA GLY A 235 10.27 21.87 20.15
C GLY A 235 11.25 20.82 20.65
N LYS A 236 10.84 19.59 20.90
CA LYS A 236 11.77 18.45 21.07
C LYS A 236 11.79 17.66 19.78
N GLY A 237 12.81 17.85 18.95
CA GLY A 237 13.06 17.00 17.81
C GLY A 237 13.05 15.53 18.24
N THR A 238 12.49 14.63 17.41
CA THR A 238 12.41 13.20 17.73
C THR A 238 13.75 12.51 17.56
N GLY A 239 14.84 13.25 17.26
CA GLY A 239 16.15 12.71 16.96
C GLY A 239 16.21 12.02 15.58
N LEU A 240 15.30 12.38 14.66
CA LEU A 240 15.37 11.91 13.28
C LEU A 240 16.64 12.46 12.62
N LEU A 241 17.35 11.58 11.95
CA LEU A 241 18.52 11.89 11.13
C LEU A 241 18.17 11.58 9.67
N ALA A 242 18.74 12.35 8.75
CA ALA A 242 18.57 12.15 7.33
C ALA A 242 19.91 12.20 6.60
N ALA A 243 20.09 11.30 5.64
CA ALA A 243 21.25 11.25 4.75
C ALA A 243 20.80 11.13 3.30
N VAL A 244 21.43 11.89 2.40
CA VAL A 244 21.16 11.91 0.97
C VAL A 244 22.39 11.41 0.22
N HIS A 245 22.18 10.45 -0.67
CA HIS A 245 23.20 9.99 -1.59
C HIS A 245 23.19 10.84 -2.86
N HIS A 246 24.38 11.32 -3.25
CA HIS A 246 24.64 11.98 -4.53
C HIS A 246 25.55 11.10 -5.37
N ASP A 247 25.24 10.95 -6.65
CA ASP A 247 26.13 10.28 -7.60
C ASP A 247 27.42 11.07 -7.87
N ASP A 248 28.35 10.53 -8.65
CA ASP A 248 29.63 11.17 -8.96
C ASP A 248 29.45 12.52 -9.68
N GLY A 249 28.32 12.76 -10.31
CA GLY A 249 27.93 14.05 -10.90
C GLY A 249 27.27 15.03 -9.93
N GLY A 250 27.14 14.67 -8.65
CA GLY A 250 26.53 15.49 -7.62
C GLY A 250 24.99 15.49 -7.63
N THR A 251 24.35 14.62 -8.43
CA THR A 251 22.89 14.52 -8.49
C THR A 251 22.34 13.65 -7.35
N PRO A 252 21.31 14.09 -6.59
CA PRO A 252 20.71 13.27 -5.57
C PRO A 252 19.98 12.06 -6.18
N ARG A 253 20.28 10.85 -5.67
CA ARG A 253 19.81 9.56 -6.16
C ARG A 253 19.05 8.75 -5.12
N GLY A 254 19.00 9.20 -3.89
CA GLY A 254 18.26 8.54 -2.83
C GLY A 254 18.53 9.17 -1.48
N TYR A 255 17.74 8.78 -0.51
CA TYR A 255 17.89 9.24 0.87
C TYR A 255 17.46 8.14 1.85
N VAL A 256 17.90 8.28 3.08
CA VAL A 256 17.45 7.48 4.21
C VAL A 256 17.18 8.37 5.40
N THR A 257 16.10 8.06 6.13
CA THR A 257 15.84 8.62 7.45
C THR A 257 15.96 7.52 8.49
N TYR A 258 16.53 7.84 9.65
CA TYR A 258 16.71 6.87 10.71
C TYR A 258 16.77 7.54 12.10
N ARG A 259 16.51 6.75 13.15
CA ARG A 259 16.56 7.21 14.55
C ARG A 259 17.42 6.28 15.39
N PHE A 260 18.18 6.85 16.28
CA PHE A 260 18.81 6.09 17.35
C PHE A 260 17.80 5.78 18.46
N THR A 261 17.78 4.56 18.94
CA THR A 261 16.77 4.09 19.91
C THR A 261 17.11 4.40 21.37
N GLY A 262 18.28 4.98 21.65
CA GLY A 262 18.74 5.33 23.00
C GLY A 262 19.83 4.41 23.55
N TRP A 263 20.60 4.92 24.55
CA TRP A 263 21.71 4.21 25.20
C TRP A 263 21.25 3.24 26.30
N ASP A 264 19.99 3.30 26.69
CA ASP A 264 19.36 2.41 27.65
C ASP A 264 19.02 1.03 27.06
N GLN A 265 19.12 0.89 25.75
CA GLN A 265 18.93 -0.38 25.05
C GLN A 265 20.15 -1.29 25.22
N LYS A 266 19.87 -2.61 25.33
CA LYS A 266 20.90 -3.66 25.49
C LYS A 266 21.94 -3.66 24.35
N VAL A 267 21.48 -3.30 23.13
CA VAL A 267 22.28 -3.20 21.93
C VAL A 267 22.02 -1.82 21.30
N PRO A 268 23.06 -0.98 21.15
CA PRO A 268 22.90 0.31 20.48
C PRO A 268 22.36 0.12 19.06
N THR A 269 21.13 0.57 18.83
CA THR A 269 20.36 0.27 17.63
C THR A 269 19.91 1.54 16.93
N VAL A 270 20.00 1.54 15.60
CA VAL A 270 19.38 2.53 14.73
C VAL A 270 18.18 1.88 14.02
N LYS A 271 17.04 2.56 14.01
CA LYS A 271 15.87 2.16 13.24
C LYS A 271 15.76 3.00 11.98
N VAL A 272 15.76 2.33 10.82
CA VAL A 272 15.48 2.94 9.53
C VAL A 272 14.00 3.27 9.44
N GLY A 273 13.68 4.53 9.17
CA GLY A 273 12.30 5.01 8.93
C GLY A 273 11.92 4.83 7.48
N VAL A 274 12.50 5.64 6.60
CA VAL A 274 12.26 5.60 5.16
C VAL A 274 13.60 5.44 4.45
N LEU A 275 13.66 4.55 3.46
CA LEU A 275 14.78 4.39 2.54
C LEU A 275 14.25 4.44 1.11
N VAL A 276 14.70 5.41 0.35
CA VAL A 276 14.35 5.60 -1.06
C VAL A 276 15.63 5.64 -1.88
N ALA A 277 15.73 4.75 -2.86
CA ALA A 277 16.88 4.69 -3.77
C ALA A 277 16.39 4.57 -5.22
N THR A 278 16.85 5.47 -6.09
CA THR A 278 16.46 5.47 -7.51
C THR A 278 17.40 4.62 -8.37
N THR A 279 18.51 4.13 -7.80
CA THR A 279 19.50 3.26 -8.47
C THR A 279 20.07 2.23 -7.50
N ALA A 280 20.56 1.11 -8.02
CA ALA A 280 21.27 0.12 -7.20
C ALA A 280 22.52 0.69 -6.51
N ALA A 281 23.23 1.62 -7.16
CA ALA A 281 24.36 2.32 -6.58
C ALA A 281 23.94 3.15 -5.37
N SER A 282 22.81 3.87 -5.47
CA SER A 282 22.27 4.64 -4.34
C SER A 282 21.85 3.73 -3.17
N HIS A 283 21.18 2.63 -3.45
CA HIS A 283 20.79 1.67 -2.41
C HIS A 283 22.02 1.13 -1.68
N ARG A 284 23.06 0.75 -2.41
CA ARG A 284 24.33 0.28 -1.84
C ARG A 284 24.99 1.36 -0.98
N ALA A 285 25.10 2.60 -1.47
CA ALA A 285 25.75 3.69 -0.75
C ALA A 285 25.00 4.08 0.55
N LEU A 286 23.67 4.05 0.54
CA LEU A 286 22.87 4.29 1.74
C LEU A 286 23.07 3.18 2.78
N TRP A 287 23.16 1.92 2.37
CA TRP A 287 23.47 0.81 3.28
C TRP A 287 24.91 0.83 3.77
N ASP A 288 25.86 1.23 2.92
CA ASP A 288 27.25 1.43 3.31
C ASP A 288 27.35 2.46 4.46
N HIS A 289 26.63 3.59 4.32
CA HIS A 289 26.51 4.58 5.40
C HIS A 289 25.93 3.99 6.69
N LEU A 290 24.81 3.25 6.58
CA LEU A 290 24.10 2.73 7.76
C LEU A 290 24.91 1.69 8.55
N VAL A 291 25.62 0.80 7.85
CA VAL A 291 26.39 -0.27 8.51
C VAL A 291 27.72 0.21 9.12
N HIS A 292 28.17 1.41 8.72
CA HIS A 292 29.39 2.04 9.25
C HIS A 292 29.13 3.19 10.23
N LEU A 293 27.91 3.30 10.76
CA LEU A 293 27.61 4.27 11.80
C LEU A 293 28.41 3.93 13.08
N ASP A 294 29.23 4.89 13.56
CA ASP A 294 30.01 4.73 14.78
C ASP A 294 29.12 4.40 15.99
N LEU A 295 29.62 3.50 16.84
CA LEU A 295 28.99 3.06 18.09
C LEU A 295 27.68 2.25 17.91
N ILE A 296 27.15 2.15 16.72
CA ILE A 296 25.95 1.35 16.40
C ILE A 296 26.36 -0.11 16.19
N ARG A 297 25.60 -1.02 16.78
CA ARG A 297 25.81 -2.46 16.67
C ARG A 297 24.67 -3.22 16.02
N ARG A 298 23.57 -2.49 15.71
CA ARG A 298 22.41 -3.03 15.02
C ARG A 298 21.71 -1.95 14.19
N VAL A 299 21.33 -2.30 12.99
CA VAL A 299 20.41 -1.52 12.16
C VAL A 299 19.14 -2.34 11.97
N GLU A 300 17.99 -1.80 12.38
CA GLU A 300 16.67 -2.38 12.15
C GLU A 300 15.97 -1.70 10.97
N TRP A 301 15.38 -2.48 10.09
CA TRP A 301 14.55 -1.97 8.99
C TRP A 301 13.23 -2.72 8.88
N GLY A 302 12.11 -2.03 9.10
CA GLY A 302 10.76 -2.61 9.14
C GLY A 302 10.10 -2.76 7.78
N PHE A 303 10.68 -2.22 6.71
CA PHE A 303 10.12 -2.19 5.36
C PHE A 303 11.10 -2.76 4.32
N ALA A 304 11.70 -3.89 4.61
CA ALA A 304 12.60 -4.57 3.69
C ALA A 304 11.81 -5.41 2.66
N PRO A 305 12.16 -5.33 1.37
CA PRO A 305 11.58 -6.22 0.36
C PRO A 305 11.99 -7.67 0.58
N GLU A 306 11.26 -8.61 -0.05
CA GLU A 306 11.60 -10.06 0.04
C GLU A 306 12.73 -10.49 -0.89
N ASP A 307 13.25 -9.60 -1.73
CA ASP A 307 14.26 -9.87 -2.77
C ASP A 307 15.64 -10.29 -2.24
N ARG A 308 15.85 -10.17 -0.92
CA ARG A 308 17.13 -10.47 -0.24
C ARG A 308 18.32 -9.69 -0.82
N LEU A 309 18.08 -8.53 -1.39
CA LEU A 309 19.15 -7.68 -1.90
C LEU A 309 20.14 -7.31 -0.80
N LEU A 310 19.67 -7.03 0.41
CA LEU A 310 20.49 -6.63 1.54
C LEU A 310 21.49 -7.71 1.95
N GLU A 311 21.07 -8.99 1.99
CA GLU A 311 21.96 -10.11 2.26
C GLU A 311 23.07 -10.23 1.21
N ASN A 312 22.76 -9.91 -0.06
CA ASN A 312 23.72 -9.94 -1.16
C ASN A 312 24.58 -8.69 -1.27
N LEU A 313 24.22 -7.60 -0.58
CA LEU A 313 25.08 -6.42 -0.48
C LEU A 313 26.27 -6.61 0.46
N LEU A 314 26.12 -7.45 1.49
CA LEU A 314 27.16 -7.69 2.50
C LEU A 314 28.04 -8.86 2.10
N THR A 315 29.32 -8.81 2.46
CA THR A 315 30.26 -9.95 2.29
C THR A 315 29.87 -11.14 3.16
N ASP A 316 29.26 -10.88 4.32
CA ASP A 316 28.68 -11.91 5.18
C ASP A 316 27.14 -11.76 5.24
N PRO A 317 26.39 -12.56 4.49
CA PRO A 317 24.93 -12.49 4.45
C PRO A 317 24.27 -12.89 5.79
N ARG A 318 25.00 -13.59 6.69
CA ARG A 318 24.48 -14.02 7.99
C ARG A 318 24.31 -12.87 8.98
N ARG A 319 24.86 -11.70 8.67
CA ARG A 319 24.64 -10.47 9.44
C ARG A 319 23.22 -9.95 9.32
N VAL A 320 22.47 -10.37 8.30
CA VAL A 320 21.06 -10.00 8.10
C VAL A 320 20.17 -11.09 8.66
N THR A 321 19.39 -10.76 9.67
CA THR A 321 18.38 -11.64 10.25
C THR A 321 16.98 -11.12 9.93
N THR A 322 16.15 -11.94 9.30
CA THR A 322 14.72 -11.65 9.18
C THR A 322 14.04 -12.04 10.49
N THR A 323 13.48 -11.05 11.18
CA THR A 323 12.75 -11.27 12.45
C THR A 323 11.26 -11.52 12.22
N ARG A 324 10.69 -10.93 11.16
CA ARG A 324 9.30 -11.14 10.72
C ARG A 324 9.18 -11.04 9.21
N SER A 325 8.24 -11.81 8.63
CA SER A 325 7.73 -11.64 7.27
C SER A 325 6.22 -11.44 7.37
N GLU A 326 5.72 -10.40 6.74
CA GLU A 326 4.34 -9.94 6.88
C GLU A 326 3.76 -9.67 5.49
N ASP A 327 2.45 -9.93 5.32
CA ASP A 327 1.71 -9.40 4.18
C ASP A 327 1.66 -7.88 4.28
N GLN A 328 1.64 -7.21 3.11
CA GLN A 328 1.68 -5.75 3.07
C GLN A 328 0.55 -5.18 2.21
N LEU A 329 0.61 -5.30 0.90
CA LEU A 329 -0.42 -4.81 0.00
C LEU A 329 -1.35 -5.95 -0.39
N TRP A 330 -2.64 -5.76 -0.16
CA TRP A 330 -3.70 -6.61 -0.64
C TRP A 330 -4.40 -5.93 -1.80
N LEU A 331 -4.64 -6.67 -2.87
CA LEU A 331 -5.32 -6.19 -4.07
C LEU A 331 -6.67 -6.87 -4.25
N ARG A 332 -7.57 -6.16 -4.92
CA ARG A 332 -8.87 -6.64 -5.39
C ARG A 332 -9.08 -6.18 -6.83
N ILE A 333 -9.06 -7.11 -7.78
CA ILE A 333 -9.39 -6.81 -9.18
C ILE A 333 -10.90 -6.56 -9.28
N LEU A 334 -11.27 -5.40 -9.82
CA LEU A 334 -12.64 -4.96 -10.04
C LEU A 334 -13.06 -5.11 -11.52
N ASP A 335 -12.12 -4.87 -12.44
CA ASP A 335 -12.28 -5.01 -13.88
C ASP A 335 -11.12 -5.84 -14.44
N VAL A 336 -11.40 -7.09 -14.83
CA VAL A 336 -10.36 -8.01 -15.31
C VAL A 336 -9.72 -7.53 -16.60
N PRO A 337 -10.47 -7.15 -17.66
CA PRO A 337 -9.90 -6.58 -18.88
C PRO A 337 -9.00 -5.38 -18.63
N ALA A 338 -9.49 -4.38 -17.91
CA ALA A 338 -8.75 -3.14 -17.67
C ALA A 338 -7.49 -3.37 -16.80
N ALA A 339 -7.60 -4.18 -15.75
CA ALA A 339 -6.46 -4.51 -14.89
C ALA A 339 -5.35 -5.20 -15.68
N PHE A 340 -5.67 -6.24 -16.44
CA PHE A 340 -4.67 -7.00 -17.17
C PHE A 340 -4.08 -6.24 -18.38
N ALA A 341 -4.85 -5.35 -19.02
CA ALA A 341 -4.31 -4.45 -20.05
C ALA A 341 -3.37 -3.38 -19.46
N GLY A 342 -3.52 -3.05 -18.18
CA GLY A 342 -2.75 -2.03 -17.47
C GLY A 342 -1.37 -2.47 -16.97
N ARG A 343 -0.94 -3.71 -17.24
CA ARG A 343 0.39 -4.22 -16.81
C ARG A 343 1.26 -4.62 -18.01
N PRO A 344 2.61 -4.61 -17.86
CA PRO A 344 3.51 -5.15 -18.87
C PRO A 344 3.66 -6.67 -18.74
N TYR A 345 4.11 -7.31 -19.81
CA TYR A 345 4.39 -8.74 -19.86
C TYR A 345 5.75 -9.01 -20.50
N GLN A 346 6.45 -10.04 -20.02
CA GLN A 346 7.79 -10.41 -20.49
C GLN A 346 7.77 -11.55 -21.52
N ARG A 347 6.60 -12.19 -21.72
CA ARG A 347 6.43 -13.31 -22.66
C ARG A 347 5.01 -13.39 -23.18
N ASP A 348 4.88 -13.94 -24.36
CA ASP A 348 3.61 -14.28 -24.95
C ASP A 348 2.98 -15.53 -24.30
N GLY A 349 1.67 -15.61 -24.33
CA GLY A 349 0.94 -16.76 -23.81
C GLY A 349 -0.56 -16.58 -23.97
N GLU A 350 -1.28 -17.68 -23.73
CA GLU A 350 -2.74 -17.71 -23.78
C GLU A 350 -3.28 -18.66 -22.72
N LEU A 351 -4.22 -18.18 -21.90
CA LEU A 351 -4.87 -18.96 -20.86
C LEU A 351 -6.36 -18.65 -20.79
N VAL A 352 -7.14 -19.66 -20.46
CA VAL A 352 -8.57 -19.51 -20.14
C VAL A 352 -8.73 -19.67 -18.63
N LEU A 353 -9.22 -18.61 -17.97
CA LEU A 353 -9.39 -18.51 -16.54
C LEU A 353 -10.88 -18.48 -16.19
N ALA A 354 -11.35 -19.40 -15.37
CA ALA A 354 -12.68 -19.32 -14.75
C ALA A 354 -12.51 -18.68 -13.37
N VAL A 355 -13.09 -17.51 -13.19
CA VAL A 355 -12.97 -16.70 -11.96
C VAL A 355 -14.30 -16.68 -11.23
N THR A 356 -14.27 -17.12 -9.95
CA THR A 356 -15.41 -16.92 -9.03
C THR A 356 -15.22 -15.63 -8.25
N ASP A 357 -16.30 -14.90 -8.06
CA ASP A 357 -16.28 -13.63 -7.34
C ASP A 357 -17.60 -13.45 -6.57
N PRO A 358 -17.58 -13.43 -5.22
CA PRO A 358 -18.77 -13.26 -4.42
C PRO A 358 -19.55 -11.95 -4.68
N LEU A 359 -18.85 -10.88 -5.13
CA LEU A 359 -19.44 -9.58 -5.44
C LEU A 359 -19.76 -9.41 -6.94
N GLY A 360 -19.36 -10.35 -7.77
CA GLY A 360 -19.71 -10.40 -9.19
C GLY A 360 -18.85 -9.54 -10.13
N HIS A 361 -18.04 -8.60 -9.64
CA HIS A 361 -17.31 -7.63 -10.47
C HIS A 361 -16.31 -8.30 -11.45
N ALA A 362 -15.61 -9.33 -11.01
CA ALA A 362 -14.61 -10.06 -11.79
C ALA A 362 -15.05 -11.47 -12.20
N ALA A 363 -16.27 -11.87 -11.82
CA ALA A 363 -16.79 -13.21 -12.11
C ALA A 363 -16.89 -13.46 -13.62
N GLY A 364 -16.55 -14.67 -14.05
CA GLY A 364 -16.68 -15.07 -15.44
C GLY A 364 -15.60 -16.02 -15.92
N THR A 365 -15.71 -16.41 -17.18
CA THR A 365 -14.65 -17.14 -17.89
C THR A 365 -13.97 -16.18 -18.85
N TRP A 366 -12.66 -16.01 -18.67
CA TRP A 366 -11.85 -15.01 -19.33
C TRP A 366 -10.76 -15.67 -20.17
N ARG A 367 -10.66 -15.27 -21.44
CA ARG A 367 -9.51 -15.60 -22.27
C ARG A 367 -8.47 -14.49 -22.14
N LEU A 368 -7.37 -14.79 -21.51
CA LEU A 368 -6.18 -13.93 -21.40
C LEU A 368 -5.25 -14.27 -22.57
N LEU A 369 -5.07 -13.32 -23.48
CA LEU A 369 -4.14 -13.41 -24.60
C LEU A 369 -3.06 -12.36 -24.46
N VAL A 370 -1.82 -12.78 -24.34
CA VAL A 370 -0.66 -11.87 -24.27
C VAL A 370 0.16 -11.99 -25.55
N ARG A 371 0.41 -10.84 -26.17
CA ARG A 371 1.27 -10.69 -27.38
C ARG A 371 2.06 -9.39 -27.28
N ASP A 372 3.32 -9.44 -27.65
CA ASP A 372 4.19 -8.26 -27.75
C ASP A 372 4.15 -7.37 -26.48
N GLY A 373 4.22 -8.00 -25.30
CA GLY A 373 4.25 -7.32 -24.00
C GLY A 373 2.93 -6.68 -23.54
N THR A 374 1.82 -6.94 -24.25
CA THR A 374 0.49 -6.44 -23.91
C THR A 374 -0.54 -7.56 -23.79
N ALA A 375 -1.59 -7.36 -22.99
CA ALA A 375 -2.67 -8.32 -22.86
C ALA A 375 -3.99 -7.82 -23.45
N ALA A 376 -4.71 -8.73 -24.11
CA ALA A 376 -6.12 -8.60 -24.39
C ALA A 376 -6.89 -9.64 -23.56
N VAL A 377 -7.93 -9.21 -22.87
CA VAL A 377 -8.79 -10.11 -22.10
C VAL A 377 -10.20 -9.99 -22.62
N VAL A 378 -10.77 -11.12 -23.02
CA VAL A 378 -12.13 -11.17 -23.54
C VAL A 378 -12.99 -12.15 -22.74
N PRO A 379 -14.24 -11.78 -22.42
CA PRO A 379 -15.16 -12.71 -21.77
C PRO A 379 -15.51 -13.83 -22.75
N LEU A 380 -15.47 -15.05 -22.24
CA LEU A 380 -16.06 -16.21 -22.94
C LEU A 380 -17.41 -16.51 -22.29
N GLY A 381 -18.46 -16.68 -23.10
CA GLY A 381 -19.80 -16.95 -22.58
C GLY A 381 -19.83 -18.13 -21.61
N GLU A 382 -20.95 -18.29 -20.90
CA GLU A 382 -21.11 -19.33 -19.88
C GLU A 382 -20.64 -20.70 -20.35
N SER A 383 -19.95 -21.43 -19.46
CA SER A 383 -19.49 -22.80 -19.69
C SER A 383 -20.70 -23.71 -19.82
N GLY A 384 -21.06 -24.03 -21.06
CA GLY A 384 -22.14 -24.99 -21.41
C GLY A 384 -21.57 -26.13 -22.26
N PRO A 385 -22.39 -27.12 -22.64
CA PRO A 385 -21.99 -28.19 -23.57
C PRO A 385 -21.53 -27.58 -24.90
N GLY A 386 -20.21 -27.43 -25.10
CA GLY A 386 -19.58 -26.73 -26.24
C GLY A 386 -18.91 -25.41 -25.91
N GLY A 387 -18.97 -24.92 -24.66
CA GLY A 387 -18.26 -23.74 -24.19
C GLY A 387 -16.74 -23.97 -23.98
N ALA A 388 -15.99 -22.87 -23.87
CA ALA A 388 -14.54 -22.94 -23.64
C ALA A 388 -14.26 -23.61 -22.29
N ARG A 389 -13.40 -24.65 -22.30
CA ARG A 389 -12.93 -25.29 -21.07
C ARG A 389 -11.88 -24.40 -20.43
N PRO A 390 -12.00 -24.05 -19.15
CA PRO A 390 -10.98 -23.28 -18.47
C PRO A 390 -9.69 -24.11 -18.32
N ASP A 391 -8.53 -23.45 -18.41
CA ASP A 391 -7.26 -24.03 -18.05
C ASP A 391 -7.07 -24.04 -16.52
N LEU A 392 -7.59 -22.99 -15.87
CA LEU A 392 -7.54 -22.78 -14.41
C LEU A 392 -8.88 -22.28 -13.89
N SER A 393 -9.25 -22.73 -12.69
CA SER A 393 -10.36 -22.13 -11.91
C SER A 393 -9.85 -21.60 -10.59
N LEU A 394 -10.18 -20.36 -10.25
CA LEU A 394 -9.72 -19.69 -9.04
C LEU A 394 -10.71 -18.63 -8.56
N ASP A 395 -10.63 -18.30 -7.28
CA ASP A 395 -11.36 -17.17 -6.73
C ASP A 395 -10.65 -15.85 -7.09
N VAL A 396 -11.39 -14.76 -7.13
CA VAL A 396 -10.84 -13.45 -7.44
C VAL A 396 -9.76 -12.99 -6.44
N ALA A 397 -9.79 -13.48 -5.19
CA ALA A 397 -8.73 -13.19 -4.23
C ALA A 397 -7.39 -13.80 -4.66
N GLU A 398 -7.39 -15.02 -5.20
CA GLU A 398 -6.19 -15.65 -5.77
C GLU A 398 -5.73 -14.93 -7.02
N LEU A 399 -6.65 -14.57 -7.92
CA LEU A 399 -6.33 -13.80 -9.12
C LEU A 399 -5.68 -12.45 -8.75
N SER A 400 -6.24 -11.77 -7.76
CA SER A 400 -5.72 -10.50 -7.25
C SER A 400 -4.34 -10.64 -6.61
N GLY A 401 -4.13 -11.72 -5.86
CA GLY A 401 -2.83 -12.02 -5.23
C GLY A 401 -1.71 -12.29 -6.24
N VAL A 402 -1.98 -13.02 -7.31
CA VAL A 402 -0.96 -13.32 -8.34
C VAL A 402 -0.76 -12.19 -9.34
N TYR A 403 -1.66 -11.23 -9.38
CA TYR A 403 -1.74 -10.19 -10.42
C TYR A 403 -0.42 -9.46 -10.66
N LEU A 404 0.29 -9.05 -9.62
CA LEU A 404 1.58 -8.34 -9.75
C LEU A 404 2.77 -9.25 -10.05
N GLY A 405 2.61 -10.57 -9.90
CA GLY A 405 3.71 -11.54 -10.10
C GLY A 405 4.58 -11.77 -8.87
N GLY A 406 4.25 -11.16 -7.72
CA GLY A 406 4.92 -11.41 -6.44
C GLY A 406 4.52 -12.74 -5.79
N VAL A 407 3.36 -13.28 -6.13
CA VAL A 407 2.83 -14.54 -5.63
C VAL A 407 2.72 -15.53 -6.79
N SER A 408 3.19 -16.76 -6.59
CA SER A 408 3.18 -17.82 -7.61
C SER A 408 1.82 -18.52 -7.67
N ALA A 409 1.22 -18.59 -8.86
CA ALA A 409 0.01 -19.39 -9.09
C ALA A 409 0.27 -20.89 -8.85
N GLU A 410 1.47 -21.37 -9.18
CA GLU A 410 1.87 -22.75 -8.90
C GLU A 410 1.91 -23.04 -7.39
N LEU A 411 2.39 -22.10 -6.57
CA LEU A 411 2.33 -22.22 -5.11
C LEU A 411 0.87 -22.29 -4.61
N LEU A 412 -0.03 -21.45 -5.16
CA LEU A 412 -1.44 -21.48 -4.82
C LEU A 412 -2.11 -22.79 -5.23
N ARG A 413 -1.72 -23.39 -6.37
CA ARG A 413 -2.18 -24.71 -6.80
C ARG A 413 -1.76 -25.78 -5.79
N GLN A 414 -0.50 -25.79 -5.38
CA GLN A 414 0.01 -26.74 -4.37
C GLN A 414 -0.70 -26.57 -3.02
N ALA A 415 -1.06 -25.33 -2.67
CA ALA A 415 -1.86 -25.02 -1.46
C ALA A 415 -3.36 -25.35 -1.60
N GLY A 416 -3.82 -25.84 -2.76
CA GLY A 416 -5.24 -26.16 -3.01
C GLY A 416 -6.15 -24.94 -3.17
N ARG A 417 -5.58 -23.78 -3.47
CA ARG A 417 -6.29 -22.50 -3.58
C ARG A 417 -6.74 -22.18 -5.01
N LEU A 418 -6.30 -22.93 -6.00
CA LEU A 418 -6.77 -22.91 -7.36
C LEU A 418 -6.83 -24.33 -7.93
N THR A 419 -7.67 -24.53 -8.93
CA THR A 419 -7.81 -25.82 -9.62
C THR A 419 -7.22 -25.73 -11.03
N GLU A 420 -6.33 -26.66 -11.34
CA GLU A 420 -5.72 -26.80 -12.65
C GLU A 420 -6.47 -27.84 -13.46
N HIS A 421 -6.94 -27.47 -14.65
CA HIS A 421 -7.65 -28.37 -15.58
C HIS A 421 -6.78 -28.79 -16.77
N ARG A 422 -5.83 -27.93 -17.16
CA ARG A 422 -4.80 -28.23 -18.17
C ARG A 422 -3.44 -28.32 -17.48
N ALA A 423 -2.80 -29.47 -17.59
CA ALA A 423 -1.49 -29.69 -16.96
C ALA A 423 -0.47 -28.59 -17.34
N GLY A 424 0.17 -28.00 -16.34
CA GLY A 424 1.16 -26.94 -16.50
C GLY A 424 0.58 -25.52 -16.58
N ALA A 425 -0.74 -25.33 -16.56
CA ALA A 425 -1.36 -24.00 -16.68
C ALA A 425 -1.04 -23.08 -15.50
N ALA A 426 -0.90 -23.60 -14.28
CA ALA A 426 -0.53 -22.79 -13.11
C ALA A 426 0.91 -22.29 -13.20
N ALA A 427 1.83 -23.11 -13.69
CA ALA A 427 3.21 -22.71 -13.94
C ALA A 427 3.27 -21.68 -15.10
N GLU A 428 2.46 -21.87 -16.14
CA GLU A 428 2.33 -20.90 -17.24
C GLU A 428 1.79 -19.55 -16.77
N LEU A 429 0.74 -19.53 -15.95
CA LEU A 429 0.21 -18.29 -15.36
C LEU A 429 1.27 -17.60 -14.50
N THR A 430 2.00 -18.34 -13.67
CA THR A 430 3.12 -17.80 -12.89
C THR A 430 4.16 -17.13 -13.79
N ALA A 431 4.55 -17.81 -14.86
CA ALA A 431 5.56 -17.31 -15.79
C ALA A 431 5.05 -16.12 -16.63
N LEU A 432 3.76 -16.12 -16.99
CA LEU A 432 3.13 -15.04 -17.75
C LEU A 432 2.99 -13.76 -16.92
N LEU A 433 2.72 -13.91 -15.61
CA LEU A 433 2.59 -12.81 -14.69
C LEU A 433 3.90 -12.39 -14.01
N ALA A 434 5.02 -13.05 -14.32
CA ALA A 434 6.31 -12.70 -13.74
C ALA A 434 6.62 -11.22 -13.94
N ALA A 435 6.97 -10.53 -12.87
CA ALA A 435 7.37 -9.13 -12.92
C ALA A 435 8.80 -9.00 -13.45
N ASP A 436 9.10 -7.86 -14.08
CA ASP A 436 10.44 -7.50 -14.55
C ASP A 436 11.41 -7.13 -13.42
N ARG A 437 10.87 -6.83 -12.24
CA ARG A 437 11.60 -6.52 -11.01
C ARG A 437 10.89 -7.11 -9.80
N PRO A 438 11.57 -7.26 -8.66
CA PRO A 438 10.93 -7.65 -7.40
C PRO A 438 9.74 -6.76 -7.08
N VAL A 439 8.62 -7.39 -6.70
CA VAL A 439 7.36 -6.71 -6.37
C VAL A 439 7.39 -6.29 -4.90
N PHE A 440 7.20 -5.01 -4.65
CA PHE A 440 7.26 -4.47 -3.31
C PHE A 440 6.45 -3.18 -3.19
N CYS A 441 5.77 -2.95 -2.07
CA CYS A 441 5.11 -1.68 -1.77
C CYS A 441 5.98 -0.86 -0.82
N MET A 442 6.50 0.27 -1.29
CA MET A 442 7.40 1.13 -0.51
C MET A 442 6.70 1.96 0.57
N THR A 443 5.38 1.98 0.62
CA THR A 443 4.59 2.82 1.52
C THR A 443 3.43 2.04 2.14
N GLY A 444 3.03 2.43 3.36
CA GLY A 444 1.76 2.04 3.98
C GLY A 444 0.73 3.18 3.90
N PHE A 445 -0.55 2.87 4.10
CA PHE A 445 -1.63 3.87 4.09
C PHE A 445 -2.83 3.41 4.90
#